data_568478b15c574d5cdb8349f11d31e347
#
_entry.id   568478b15c574d5cdb8349f11d31e347
#
_cell.length_a   1.000
_cell.length_b   1.000
_cell.length_c   1.000
_cell.angle_alpha   90.00
_cell.angle_beta   90.00
_cell.angle_gamma   90.00
#
_symmetry.space_group_name_H-M   'P 1'
#
loop_
_entity.id
_entity.type
_entity.pdbx_description
1 polymer ?
#
loop_
_entity_poly.entity_id
_entity_poly.type
_entity_poly.pdbx_seq_one_letter_code
_entity_poly.pdbx_strand_id
1 'polypeptide(L)'
;MKFQSILSTATSTLAVGAAFLAVPAFAQSTGAVDFEEGAIVVTGQTQNGVAGVKLPNTSKAKQVLTQEIIQTQVPGQTINDVINLMPGVSFQNNDAFGSGGGTLTIRGFDDSRISQTVDGIPLNDTGGYALYSNQQIDPEIIEQVNVNLGTTDVDSPTAAASGSTVNIRTRNPFDDFGVRFLGSAGDFGFFRMFGEIDTGVLNSSGTKAFFSASKAVNNTVYGGIGEIDKTQFNAKIYQPIGDNGDFISVAGHWNRNRNNFFGSTPLRTDPTRVVGPDSSNRFPLTKKERFYKIADCQIPAGVTGVADPASSCGSLYDFRYNPSDTGNIRINSRFTLSDKLTLNVDPSIQYTKANGGGTVDAREFGYERGVAAPISGYIGGKPYFNGVDLNGDGDTQDTVRILAPSNTETWRIGVIASLRYDINDFNRVRVAYSYDRGRHRQTGETSLLKSNGFGSDVFSDNALADADGNILQKRDRLSYAILHQVSGEYTGDFMNDRVHLNLGVRAPFFKRNLTNNCL
;
A
#
# COMPACT_ATOMS: atom_id res chain seq x y z
N MET A 1 -7.34 -67.09 11.20
CA MET A 1 -6.11 -67.20 10.40
C MET A 1 -5.30 -65.91 10.58
N LYS A 2 -4.09 -66.13 11.08
CA LYS A 2 -3.14 -65.07 11.51
C LYS A 2 -2.56 -64.30 10.35
N PHE A 3 -2.53 -62.97 10.46
CA PHE A 3 -1.47 -62.15 9.90
C PHE A 3 -0.98 -61.23 11.00
N GLN A 4 0.08 -61.67 11.64
CA GLN A 4 0.87 -60.93 12.60
C GLN A 4 2.22 -60.55 11.94
N SER A 5 2.61 -59.30 12.20
CA SER A 5 3.99 -58.86 12.39
C SER A 5 5.00 -59.03 11.25
N ILE A 6 5.27 -57.93 10.54
CA ILE A 6 6.62 -57.51 10.22
C ILE A 6 6.60 -55.98 10.20
N LEU A 7 6.77 -55.36 11.35
CA LEU A 7 7.02 -53.94 11.52
C LEU A 7 7.82 -53.78 12.81
N SER A 8 9.07 -54.06 12.73
CA SER A 8 10.05 -53.56 13.72
C SER A 8 11.44 -53.82 13.19
N THR A 9 12.29 -52.83 13.30
CA THR A 9 13.74 -52.79 13.00
C THR A 9 14.14 -52.13 11.67
N ALA A 10 13.87 -50.80 11.56
CA ALA A 10 14.67 -49.90 10.72
C ALA A 10 14.48 -48.44 11.14
N THR A 11 14.57 -48.16 12.43
CA THR A 11 14.48 -46.79 12.96
C THR A 11 15.47 -46.58 14.09
N SER A 12 16.73 -46.64 13.81
CA SER A 12 17.74 -46.19 14.78
C SER A 12 19.14 -46.13 14.17
N THR A 13 19.36 -45.39 13.12
CA THR A 13 20.73 -45.01 12.70
C THR A 13 20.73 -43.84 11.68
N LEU A 14 19.90 -42.81 11.87
CA LEU A 14 19.98 -41.57 11.08
C LEU A 14 19.66 -40.34 11.91
N ALA A 15 20.07 -40.32 13.17
CA ALA A 15 19.86 -39.22 14.09
C ALA A 15 21.17 -38.77 14.76
N VAL A 16 22.29 -38.80 14.05
CA VAL A 16 23.54 -38.19 14.50
C VAL A 16 24.26 -37.65 13.25
N GLY A 17 23.88 -36.47 12.79
CA GLY A 17 24.50 -35.84 11.64
C GLY A 17 23.98 -34.45 11.34
N ALA A 18 23.00 -33.94 12.07
CA ALA A 18 22.70 -32.51 12.05
C ALA A 18 23.63 -31.81 13.05
N ALA A 19 24.92 -31.80 12.74
CA ALA A 19 25.85 -30.87 13.36
C ALA A 19 25.36 -29.45 13.01
N PHE A 20 25.00 -28.74 14.03
CA PHE A 20 24.66 -27.35 14.09
C PHE A 20 25.61 -26.51 13.23
N LEU A 21 25.26 -26.28 12.00
CA LEU A 21 25.66 -25.08 11.31
C LEU A 21 24.77 -24.00 11.89
N ALA A 22 25.24 -23.37 12.97
CA ALA A 22 24.72 -22.09 13.41
C ALA A 22 24.92 -21.14 12.24
N VAL A 23 23.89 -20.95 11.43
CA VAL A 23 23.88 -19.93 10.40
C VAL A 23 23.91 -18.62 11.16
N PRO A 24 24.96 -17.78 11.02
CA PRO A 24 25.01 -16.53 11.75
C PRO A 24 23.79 -15.70 11.41
N ALA A 25 23.12 -15.18 12.44
CA ALA A 25 21.98 -14.29 12.29
C ALA A 25 22.41 -13.06 11.48
N PHE A 26 21.81 -12.88 10.33
CA PHE A 26 22.15 -11.80 9.41
C PHE A 26 21.23 -10.60 9.65
N ALA A 27 21.72 -9.58 10.36
CA ALA A 27 21.03 -8.30 10.43
C ALA A 27 21.14 -7.63 9.06
N GLN A 28 20.04 -7.55 8.35
CA GLN A 28 19.87 -6.68 7.19
C GLN A 28 19.51 -5.28 7.68
N SER A 29 19.73 -4.23 6.86
CA SER A 29 19.30 -2.89 7.21
C SER A 29 17.76 -2.85 7.38
N THR A 30 17.22 -1.97 8.19
CA THR A 30 15.78 -1.94 8.50
C THR A 30 14.97 -1.40 7.37
N GLY A 31 15.54 -0.51 6.59
CA GLY A 31 14.97 -0.21 5.31
C GLY A 31 14.92 -1.46 4.45
N ALA A 32 15.90 -2.36 4.58
CA ALA A 32 15.95 -3.69 3.99
C ALA A 32 15.63 -4.79 5.01
N VAL A 33 14.96 -4.45 6.08
CA VAL A 33 14.44 -5.39 7.07
C VAL A 33 15.50 -6.05 7.95
N ASP A 34 15.51 -5.67 9.19
CA ASP A 34 16.24 -6.36 10.26
C ASP A 34 15.52 -7.68 10.60
N PHE A 35 15.56 -8.64 9.66
CA PHE A 35 15.13 -9.99 9.91
C PHE A 35 16.29 -10.74 10.54
N GLU A 36 16.30 -10.78 11.83
CA GLU A 36 17.05 -11.80 12.53
C GLU A 36 16.35 -13.14 12.29
N GLU A 37 16.66 -13.80 11.18
CA GLU A 37 16.24 -15.20 10.98
C GLU A 37 16.70 -16.08 12.16
N GLY A 38 17.78 -15.70 12.83
CA GLY A 38 18.28 -16.38 14.02
C GLY A 38 17.54 -16.10 15.32
N ALA A 39 16.94 -14.91 15.51
CA ALA A 39 16.25 -14.58 16.75
C ALA A 39 14.91 -15.31 16.90
N ILE A 40 14.35 -15.82 15.82
CA ILE A 40 13.09 -16.56 15.85
C ILE A 40 13.31 -18.05 16.15
N VAL A 41 14.50 -18.57 15.88
CA VAL A 41 14.76 -20.03 15.89
C VAL A 41 15.60 -20.49 17.08
N VAL A 42 16.43 -19.65 17.68
CA VAL A 42 17.63 -20.18 18.33
C VAL A 42 17.53 -20.41 19.84
N THR A 43 16.72 -19.76 20.60
CA THR A 43 16.75 -20.04 22.06
C THR A 43 15.37 -20.06 22.70
N GLY A 44 14.74 -21.17 22.61
CA GLY A 44 13.92 -21.76 23.67
C GLY A 44 12.78 -20.97 24.30
N GLN A 45 12.52 -19.72 23.95
CA GLN A 45 11.41 -18.93 24.49
C GLN A 45 10.86 -17.90 23.49
N THR A 46 10.44 -18.34 22.32
CA THR A 46 9.43 -17.58 21.58
C THR A 46 8.09 -17.78 22.31
N GLN A 47 7.65 -16.77 23.04
CA GLN A 47 6.29 -16.79 23.54
C GLN A 47 5.37 -16.68 22.31
N ASN A 48 4.57 -17.72 22.08
CA ASN A 48 3.49 -17.64 21.12
C ASN A 48 2.49 -16.61 21.63
N GLY A 49 2.38 -15.50 20.92
CA GLY A 49 1.35 -14.51 21.18
C GLY A 49 -0.05 -15.03 20.77
N VAL A 50 -1.03 -14.17 20.89
CA VAL A 50 -2.40 -14.43 20.42
C VAL A 50 -2.40 -14.63 18.91
N ALA A 51 -3.19 -15.56 18.40
CA ALA A 51 -3.40 -15.85 16.96
C ALA A 51 -2.13 -16.18 16.17
N GLY A 52 -1.13 -16.81 16.79
CA GLY A 52 0.10 -17.21 16.10
C GLY A 52 1.12 -16.09 15.85
N VAL A 53 0.88 -14.90 16.36
CA VAL A 53 1.85 -13.81 16.37
C VAL A 53 3.07 -14.23 17.19
N LYS A 54 4.27 -14.13 16.61
CA LYS A 54 5.52 -14.42 17.34
C LYS A 54 6.03 -13.16 18.03
N LEU A 55 6.48 -13.32 19.27
CA LEU A 55 7.07 -12.27 20.10
C LEU A 55 8.57 -12.55 20.24
N PRO A 56 9.44 -11.90 19.46
CA PRO A 56 10.88 -12.09 19.56
C PRO A 56 11.39 -11.58 20.91
N ASN A 57 12.41 -12.23 21.46
CA ASN A 57 13.10 -11.77 22.67
C ASN A 57 14.05 -10.60 22.30
N THR A 58 13.52 -9.38 22.29
CA THR A 58 14.25 -8.16 21.95
C THR A 58 13.89 -7.04 22.93
N SER A 59 14.72 -6.00 23.00
CA SER A 59 14.45 -4.79 23.80
C SER A 59 13.31 -3.93 23.25
N LYS A 60 12.86 -4.18 22.01
CA LYS A 60 11.73 -3.47 21.36
C LYS A 60 10.42 -4.25 21.52
N ALA A 61 9.30 -3.54 21.59
CA ALA A 61 7.98 -4.16 21.53
C ALA A 61 7.69 -4.62 20.07
N LYS A 62 8.32 -5.70 19.65
CA LYS A 62 8.27 -6.26 18.29
C LYS A 62 7.31 -7.43 18.22
N GLN A 63 6.56 -7.48 17.13
CA GLN A 63 5.67 -8.59 16.80
C GLN A 63 5.94 -9.04 15.36
N VAL A 64 5.84 -10.33 15.11
CA VAL A 64 6.17 -10.93 13.82
C VAL A 64 5.06 -11.85 13.36
N LEU A 65 4.60 -11.67 12.12
CA LEU A 65 3.78 -12.64 11.39
C LEU A 65 4.63 -13.34 10.34
N THR A 66 4.60 -14.66 10.37
CA THR A 66 5.27 -15.50 9.38
C THR A 66 4.36 -15.84 8.21
N GLN A 67 4.92 -16.29 7.10
CA GLN A 67 4.20 -16.72 5.92
C GLN A 67 3.10 -17.75 6.23
N GLU A 68 3.37 -18.68 7.14
CA GLU A 68 2.39 -19.67 7.57
C GLU A 68 1.09 -19.03 8.06
N ILE A 69 1.17 -18.02 8.93
CA ILE A 69 -0.01 -17.31 9.44
C ILE A 69 -0.64 -16.44 8.37
N ILE A 70 0.18 -15.75 7.57
CA ILE A 70 -0.32 -14.88 6.48
C ILE A 70 -1.15 -15.69 5.48
N GLN A 71 -0.71 -16.89 5.13
CA GLN A 71 -1.41 -17.77 4.18
C GLN A 71 -2.70 -18.41 4.73
N THR A 72 -2.93 -18.40 6.04
CA THR A 72 -4.19 -18.86 6.63
C THR A 72 -5.29 -17.79 6.60
N GLN A 73 -4.95 -16.56 6.25
CA GLN A 73 -5.90 -15.45 6.18
C GLN A 73 -6.72 -15.50 4.87
N VAL A 74 -7.71 -14.63 4.78
CA VAL A 74 -8.54 -14.54 3.57
C VAL A 74 -7.67 -14.15 2.37
N PRO A 75 -7.66 -14.93 1.29
CA PRO A 75 -6.84 -14.64 0.13
C PRO A 75 -7.13 -13.27 -0.48
N GLY A 76 -6.06 -12.51 -0.75
CA GLY A 76 -6.16 -11.18 -1.37
C GLY A 76 -6.37 -10.02 -0.41
N GLN A 77 -6.52 -10.27 0.90
CA GLN A 77 -6.47 -9.20 1.89
C GLN A 77 -5.12 -8.47 1.83
N THR A 78 -5.14 -7.18 2.14
CA THR A 78 -3.90 -6.40 2.24
C THR A 78 -3.14 -6.77 3.51
N ILE A 79 -1.86 -6.44 3.55
CA ILE A 79 -1.07 -6.72 4.75
C ILE A 79 -1.57 -5.93 5.97
N ASN A 80 -2.19 -4.77 5.75
CA ASN A 80 -2.80 -4.00 6.83
C ASN A 80 -3.99 -4.73 7.48
N ASP A 81 -4.77 -5.49 6.68
CA ASP A 81 -5.80 -6.39 7.21
C ASP A 81 -5.18 -7.50 8.06
N VAL A 82 -4.11 -8.10 7.55
CA VAL A 82 -3.45 -9.25 8.19
C VAL A 82 -2.82 -8.84 9.52
N ILE A 83 -2.10 -7.71 9.58
CA ILE A 83 -1.49 -7.23 10.83
C ILE A 83 -2.52 -6.75 11.86
N ASN A 84 -3.78 -6.55 11.47
CA ASN A 84 -4.86 -6.25 12.41
C ASN A 84 -5.10 -7.37 13.45
N LEU A 85 -4.53 -8.56 13.25
CA LEU A 85 -4.46 -9.62 14.24
C LEU A 85 -3.53 -9.28 15.42
N MET A 86 -2.62 -8.33 15.26
CA MET A 86 -1.64 -7.97 16.27
C MET A 86 -2.22 -7.04 17.33
N PRO A 87 -2.05 -7.34 18.63
CA PRO A 87 -2.46 -6.43 19.70
C PRO A 87 -1.84 -5.03 19.54
N GLY A 88 -2.68 -4.00 19.58
CA GLY A 88 -2.27 -2.61 19.43
C GLY A 88 -2.26 -2.08 17.99
N VAL A 89 -2.59 -2.92 17.02
CA VAL A 89 -2.84 -2.54 15.62
C VAL A 89 -4.34 -2.45 15.39
N SER A 90 -4.78 -1.42 14.68
CA SER A 90 -6.16 -1.27 14.23
C SER A 90 -6.18 -0.82 12.78
N PHE A 91 -6.80 -1.61 11.93
CA PHE A 91 -7.05 -1.28 10.54
C PHE A 91 -8.54 -1.21 10.28
N GLN A 92 -9.02 -0.01 9.92
CA GLN A 92 -10.38 0.21 9.48
C GLN A 92 -10.43 0.04 7.97
N ASN A 93 -10.97 -1.08 7.53
CA ASN A 93 -11.07 -1.42 6.13
C ASN A 93 -12.31 -0.78 5.48
N ASN A 94 -12.19 -0.25 4.27
CA ASN A 94 -13.30 0.28 3.48
C ASN A 94 -14.02 -0.79 2.66
N ASP A 95 -13.43 -1.97 2.52
CA ASP A 95 -13.89 -3.06 1.67
C ASP A 95 -13.65 -4.41 2.36
N ALA A 96 -14.60 -5.32 2.24
CA ALA A 96 -14.55 -6.64 2.89
C ALA A 96 -13.40 -7.53 2.40
N PHE A 97 -12.82 -7.24 1.24
CA PHE A 97 -11.80 -8.08 0.57
C PHE A 97 -10.44 -7.39 0.39
N GLY A 98 -10.25 -6.19 0.95
CA GLY A 98 -8.97 -5.53 1.07
C GLY A 98 -8.49 -4.70 -0.12
N SER A 99 -9.29 -4.52 -1.17
CA SER A 99 -8.87 -3.78 -2.38
C SER A 99 -9.33 -2.32 -2.42
N GLY A 100 -10.21 -1.90 -1.51
CA GLY A 100 -10.80 -0.56 -1.44
C GLY A 100 -10.02 0.45 -0.58
N GLY A 101 -8.92 0.02 0.04
CA GLY A 101 -8.16 0.85 0.97
C GLY A 101 -8.72 0.85 2.39
N GLY A 102 -8.16 1.68 3.26
CA GLY A 102 -8.54 1.76 4.66
C GLY A 102 -7.62 2.70 5.45
N THR A 103 -7.81 2.76 6.77
CA THR A 103 -7.01 3.59 7.68
C THR A 103 -6.32 2.72 8.71
N LEU A 104 -4.99 2.81 8.77
CA LEU A 104 -4.16 2.10 9.73
C LEU A 104 -3.81 2.99 10.92
N THR A 105 -3.99 2.46 12.13
CA THR A 105 -3.45 3.05 13.35
C THR A 105 -2.70 2.00 14.17
N ILE A 106 -1.58 2.38 14.77
CA ILE A 106 -0.83 1.51 15.67
C ILE A 106 -0.59 2.27 16.97
N ARG A 107 -1.11 1.75 18.09
CA ARG A 107 -1.07 2.41 19.40
C ARG A 107 -1.50 3.88 19.37
N GLY A 108 -2.52 4.20 18.55
CA GLY A 108 -3.06 5.55 18.41
C GLY A 108 -2.30 6.48 17.45
N PHE A 109 -1.16 6.05 16.92
CA PHE A 109 -0.48 6.79 15.84
C PHE A 109 -1.16 6.51 14.51
N ASP A 110 -1.42 7.57 13.75
CA ASP A 110 -1.96 7.48 12.39
C ASP A 110 -0.90 7.01 11.38
N ASP A 111 -1.34 6.68 10.18
CA ASP A 111 -0.53 6.16 9.09
C ASP A 111 0.62 7.08 8.69
N SER A 112 0.48 8.41 8.84
CA SER A 112 1.55 9.37 8.52
C SER A 112 2.73 9.31 9.49
N ARG A 113 2.55 8.68 10.67
CA ARG A 113 3.55 8.48 11.71
C ARG A 113 4.12 7.07 11.75
N ILE A 114 3.58 6.18 10.91
CA ILE A 114 4.01 4.79 10.77
C ILE A 114 4.88 4.68 9.54
N SER A 115 6.09 4.14 9.67
CA SER A 115 6.91 3.77 8.51
C SER A 115 6.50 2.39 8.03
N GLN A 116 6.04 2.26 6.81
CA GLN A 116 5.78 0.96 6.20
C GLN A 116 6.72 0.75 5.02
N THR A 117 7.39 -0.40 4.97
CA THR A 117 8.32 -0.76 3.90
C THR A 117 8.01 -2.13 3.32
N VAL A 118 8.37 -2.35 2.05
CA VAL A 118 8.46 -3.67 1.43
C VAL A 118 9.87 -3.87 0.88
N ASP A 119 10.56 -4.90 1.37
CA ASP A 119 11.98 -5.16 1.06
C ASP A 119 12.85 -3.88 1.14
N GLY A 120 12.58 -3.04 2.15
CA GLY A 120 13.30 -1.79 2.40
C GLY A 120 12.75 -0.54 1.72
N ILE A 121 11.97 -0.64 0.66
CA ILE A 121 11.42 0.56 0.01
C ILE A 121 10.21 1.11 0.78
N PRO A 122 10.12 2.43 1.00
CA PRO A 122 9.00 3.01 1.72
C PRO A 122 7.73 3.03 0.89
N LEU A 123 6.62 2.59 1.51
CA LEU A 123 5.26 2.63 0.94
C LEU A 123 4.51 3.93 1.27
N ASN A 124 4.96 4.68 2.26
CA ASN A 124 4.39 6.00 2.56
C ASN A 124 4.55 6.94 1.37
N ASP A 125 3.50 7.66 1.00
CA ASP A 125 3.57 8.60 -0.10
C ASP A 125 4.56 9.76 0.19
N THR A 126 4.96 10.47 -0.85
CA THR A 126 5.89 11.62 -0.70
C THR A 126 5.15 12.94 -0.46
N GLY A 127 3.81 12.95 -0.57
CA GLY A 127 2.97 14.13 -0.37
C GLY A 127 2.72 14.42 1.11
N GLY A 128 2.17 13.47 1.84
CA GLY A 128 1.76 13.59 3.23
C GLY A 128 2.16 12.41 4.11
N TYR A 129 2.92 11.47 3.59
CA TYR A 129 3.31 10.21 4.23
C TYR A 129 2.15 9.24 4.51
N ALA A 130 1.00 9.43 3.85
CA ALA A 130 -0.12 8.52 3.95
C ALA A 130 0.22 7.13 3.41
N LEU A 131 -0.47 6.12 3.92
CA LEU A 131 -0.38 4.73 3.49
C LEU A 131 -1.64 4.34 2.72
N TYR A 132 -1.45 3.76 1.55
CA TYR A 132 -2.54 3.30 0.69
C TYR A 132 -2.51 1.78 0.58
N SER A 133 -3.32 1.10 1.39
CA SER A 133 -3.35 -0.37 1.43
C SER A 133 -3.77 -1.02 0.09
N ASN A 134 -4.57 -0.35 -0.71
CA ASN A 134 -4.94 -0.79 -2.05
C ASN A 134 -3.78 -0.84 -3.05
N GLN A 135 -2.62 -0.26 -2.70
CA GLN A 135 -1.41 -0.28 -3.51
C GLN A 135 -0.39 -1.35 -3.07
N GLN A 136 -0.72 -2.14 -2.05
CA GLN A 136 0.17 -3.15 -1.49
C GLN A 136 0.23 -4.42 -2.36
N ILE A 137 1.35 -5.16 -2.21
CA ILE A 137 1.63 -6.42 -2.89
C ILE A 137 0.67 -7.55 -2.47
N ASP A 138 0.62 -8.61 -3.26
CA ASP A 138 -0.13 -9.83 -2.92
C ASP A 138 0.43 -10.49 -1.65
N PRO A 139 -0.42 -10.89 -0.69
CA PRO A 139 0.05 -11.51 0.56
C PRO A 139 0.72 -12.86 0.37
N GLU A 140 0.42 -13.56 -0.72
CA GLU A 140 0.97 -14.89 -1.01
C GLU A 140 2.49 -14.89 -1.24
N ILE A 141 3.06 -13.77 -1.66
CA ILE A 141 4.50 -13.65 -1.89
C ILE A 141 5.25 -13.08 -0.67
N ILE A 142 4.56 -12.85 0.44
CA ILE A 142 5.15 -12.32 1.66
C ILE A 142 5.65 -13.47 2.53
N GLU A 143 6.92 -13.40 2.92
CA GLU A 143 7.54 -14.33 3.84
C GLU A 143 7.25 -13.97 5.30
N GLN A 144 7.34 -12.66 5.59
CA GLN A 144 7.28 -12.19 6.97
C GLN A 144 6.89 -10.71 7.05
N VAL A 145 6.23 -10.35 8.14
CA VAL A 145 5.97 -8.96 8.51
C VAL A 145 6.43 -8.71 9.93
N ASN A 146 7.30 -7.73 10.10
CA ASN A 146 7.76 -7.27 11.41
C ASN A 146 7.10 -5.94 11.76
N VAL A 147 6.52 -5.86 12.94
CA VAL A 147 5.89 -4.65 13.45
C VAL A 147 6.56 -4.24 14.76
N ASN A 148 7.16 -3.06 14.80
CA ASN A 148 7.58 -2.43 16.04
C ASN A 148 6.45 -1.52 16.53
N LEU A 149 5.97 -1.77 17.72
CA LEU A 149 4.83 -1.07 18.31
C LEU A 149 5.28 0.13 19.14
N GLY A 150 4.94 1.35 18.70
CA GLY A 150 5.23 2.59 19.42
C GLY A 150 6.69 3.05 19.33
N THR A 151 7.51 2.41 18.50
CA THR A 151 8.89 2.82 18.22
C THR A 151 9.19 2.71 16.73
N THR A 152 9.99 3.63 16.23
CA THR A 152 10.47 3.63 14.84
C THR A 152 11.87 3.06 14.78
N ASP A 153 12.16 2.24 13.78
CA ASP A 153 13.53 1.77 13.54
C ASP A 153 14.45 2.94 13.14
N VAL A 154 15.70 2.87 13.60
CA VAL A 154 16.65 3.99 13.46
C VAL A 154 17.00 4.32 12.01
N ASP A 155 16.97 3.35 11.11
CA ASP A 155 17.24 3.52 9.68
C ASP A 155 15.97 3.60 8.81
N SER A 156 14.79 3.71 9.43
CA SER A 156 13.54 3.89 8.70
C SER A 156 13.64 5.01 7.67
N PRO A 157 13.30 4.75 6.39
CA PRO A 157 13.43 5.73 5.31
C PRO A 157 12.29 6.77 5.29
N THR A 158 11.37 6.72 6.24
CA THR A 158 10.23 7.65 6.33
C THR A 158 10.55 8.76 7.31
N ALA A 159 10.77 9.98 6.83
CA ALA A 159 11.22 11.11 7.64
C ALA A 159 10.25 11.46 8.79
N ALA A 160 8.95 11.37 8.56
CA ALA A 160 7.90 11.71 9.52
C ALA A 160 7.60 10.60 10.54
N ALA A 161 8.12 9.38 10.34
CA ALA A 161 7.83 8.26 11.21
C ALA A 161 8.37 8.47 12.61
N SER A 162 7.49 8.37 13.60
CA SER A 162 7.80 8.54 15.03
C SER A 162 7.02 7.57 15.92
N GLY A 163 6.07 6.84 15.35
CA GLY A 163 5.14 5.99 16.10
C GLY A 163 5.47 4.51 16.03
N SER A 164 5.64 3.96 14.85
CA SER A 164 5.79 2.51 14.64
C SER A 164 6.49 2.22 13.31
N THR A 165 6.96 0.98 13.15
CA THR A 165 7.45 0.48 11.85
C THR A 165 6.71 -0.80 11.48
N VAL A 166 6.39 -0.96 10.20
CA VAL A 166 5.87 -2.18 9.58
C VAL A 166 6.78 -2.54 8.42
N ASN A 167 7.59 -3.57 8.59
CA ASN A 167 8.53 -4.03 7.57
C ASN A 167 8.03 -5.33 6.97
N ILE A 168 7.72 -5.30 5.68
CA ILE A 168 7.23 -6.42 4.89
C ILE A 168 8.41 -7.00 4.11
N ARG A 169 8.63 -8.30 4.21
CA ARG A 169 9.61 -9.01 3.42
C ARG A 169 8.92 -9.95 2.45
N THR A 170 9.30 -9.88 1.19
CA THR A 170 8.90 -10.88 0.21
C THR A 170 9.79 -12.11 0.28
N ARG A 171 9.18 -13.28 0.07
CA ARG A 171 9.94 -14.53 0.05
C ARG A 171 11.00 -14.57 -1.04
N ASN A 172 12.00 -15.39 -0.85
CA ASN A 172 12.90 -15.78 -1.94
C ASN A 172 12.22 -16.84 -2.83
N PRO A 173 12.64 -16.95 -4.12
CA PRO A 173 12.23 -18.07 -4.97
C PRO A 173 12.62 -19.40 -4.36
N PHE A 174 11.81 -20.46 -4.55
CA PHE A 174 12.10 -21.80 -4.08
C PHE A 174 13.21 -22.46 -4.89
N ASP A 175 13.89 -23.45 -4.29
CA ASP A 175 14.96 -24.20 -4.96
C ASP A 175 14.40 -25.19 -5.98
N ASP A 176 13.18 -25.65 -5.79
CA ASP A 176 12.48 -26.57 -6.67
C ASP A 176 11.52 -25.81 -7.61
N PHE A 177 11.36 -26.35 -8.83
CA PHE A 177 10.29 -25.87 -9.72
C PHE A 177 8.93 -26.10 -9.10
N GLY A 178 8.09 -25.06 -9.12
CA GLY A 178 6.75 -25.14 -8.56
C GLY A 178 5.76 -24.23 -9.27
N VAL A 179 4.50 -24.64 -9.22
CA VAL A 179 3.37 -23.83 -9.69
C VAL A 179 2.31 -23.82 -8.60
N ARG A 180 1.82 -22.63 -8.25
CA ARG A 180 0.72 -22.47 -7.30
C ARG A 180 -0.41 -21.70 -7.95
N PHE A 181 -1.62 -22.17 -7.73
CA PHE A 181 -2.84 -21.53 -8.19
C PHE A 181 -3.86 -21.46 -7.06
N LEU A 182 -4.48 -20.27 -6.87
CA LEU A 182 -5.52 -20.05 -5.87
C LEU A 182 -6.71 -19.36 -6.52
N GLY A 183 -7.91 -19.91 -6.29
CA GLY A 183 -9.18 -19.32 -6.66
C GLY A 183 -10.00 -18.98 -5.42
N SER A 184 -10.67 -17.84 -5.40
CA SER A 184 -11.51 -17.41 -4.28
C SER A 184 -12.79 -16.78 -4.80
N ALA A 185 -13.90 -17.03 -4.11
CA ALA A 185 -15.20 -16.43 -4.39
C ALA A 185 -15.91 -16.06 -3.09
N GLY A 186 -16.77 -15.06 -3.12
CA GLY A 186 -17.47 -14.59 -1.93
C GLY A 186 -18.69 -13.73 -2.25
N ASP A 187 -19.28 -13.14 -1.21
CA ASP A 187 -20.38 -12.20 -1.32
C ASP A 187 -19.98 -10.97 -2.14
N PHE A 188 -20.95 -10.17 -2.56
CA PHE A 188 -20.78 -8.95 -3.37
C PHE A 188 -20.10 -9.21 -4.72
N GLY A 189 -20.27 -10.42 -5.30
CA GLY A 189 -19.64 -10.77 -6.56
C GLY A 189 -18.13 -10.89 -6.49
N PHE A 190 -17.56 -11.07 -5.30
CA PHE A 190 -16.12 -11.24 -5.14
C PHE A 190 -15.64 -12.48 -5.87
N PHE A 191 -14.66 -12.28 -6.70
CA PHE A 191 -13.93 -13.32 -7.39
C PHE A 191 -12.45 -12.93 -7.49
N ARG A 192 -11.56 -13.85 -7.11
CA ARG A 192 -10.12 -13.65 -7.23
C ARG A 192 -9.42 -14.89 -7.76
N MET A 193 -8.46 -14.67 -8.63
CA MET A 193 -7.51 -15.65 -9.09
C MET A 193 -6.09 -15.16 -8.80
N PHE A 194 -5.25 -16.06 -8.35
CA PHE A 194 -3.82 -15.85 -8.15
C PHE A 194 -3.08 -17.05 -8.76
N GLY A 195 -2.02 -16.77 -9.51
CA GLY A 195 -1.11 -17.76 -10.06
C GLY A 195 0.34 -17.38 -9.80
N GLU A 196 1.18 -18.37 -9.52
CA GLU A 196 2.61 -18.20 -9.23
C GLU A 196 3.40 -19.36 -9.83
N ILE A 197 4.57 -19.04 -10.38
CA ILE A 197 5.53 -20.01 -10.90
C ILE A 197 6.89 -19.71 -10.26
N ASP A 198 7.50 -20.73 -9.65
CA ASP A 198 8.89 -20.74 -9.24
C ASP A 198 9.72 -21.55 -10.25
N THR A 199 10.86 -21.03 -10.64
CA THR A 199 11.72 -21.70 -11.66
C THR A 199 12.51 -22.86 -11.09
N GLY A 200 12.63 -22.95 -9.77
CA GLY A 200 13.69 -23.73 -9.16
C GLY A 200 15.08 -23.13 -9.47
N VAL A 201 16.11 -23.84 -9.11
CA VAL A 201 17.50 -23.48 -9.42
C VAL A 201 17.77 -23.64 -10.92
N LEU A 202 18.12 -22.53 -11.60
CA LEU A 202 18.28 -22.48 -13.06
C LEU A 202 19.68 -22.88 -13.53
N ASN A 203 20.70 -22.75 -12.68
CA ASN A 203 22.10 -22.98 -13.05
C ASN A 203 22.95 -23.37 -11.83
N SER A 204 24.19 -23.76 -12.09
CA SER A 204 25.13 -24.17 -11.03
C SER A 204 25.55 -23.05 -10.07
N SER A 205 25.30 -21.78 -10.41
CA SER A 205 25.53 -20.65 -9.51
C SER A 205 24.34 -20.34 -8.60
N GLY A 206 23.27 -21.14 -8.66
CA GLY A 206 22.14 -21.04 -7.74
C GLY A 206 21.11 -19.95 -8.08
N THR A 207 21.14 -19.41 -9.31
CA THR A 207 20.13 -18.43 -9.75
C THR A 207 18.74 -19.04 -9.73
N LYS A 208 17.78 -18.35 -9.14
CA LYS A 208 16.38 -18.76 -9.09
C LYS A 208 15.44 -17.56 -9.19
N ALA A 209 14.22 -17.79 -9.65
CA ALA A 209 13.25 -16.73 -9.84
C ALA A 209 11.81 -17.20 -9.54
N PHE A 210 10.94 -16.26 -9.22
CA PHE A 210 9.50 -16.48 -9.29
C PHE A 210 8.82 -15.35 -10.06
N PHE A 211 7.64 -15.66 -10.58
CA PHE A 211 6.69 -14.72 -11.15
C PHE A 211 5.29 -15.03 -10.62
N SER A 212 4.52 -14.01 -10.24
CA SER A 212 3.12 -14.16 -9.86
C SER A 212 2.24 -13.11 -10.51
N ALA A 213 0.97 -13.47 -10.70
CA ALA A 213 -0.08 -12.57 -11.18
C ALA A 213 -1.37 -12.82 -10.42
N SER A 214 -2.11 -11.75 -10.15
CA SER A 214 -3.43 -11.85 -9.53
C SER A 214 -4.44 -10.90 -10.17
N LYS A 215 -5.71 -11.31 -10.12
CA LYS A 215 -6.88 -10.50 -10.50
C LYS A 215 -7.95 -10.67 -9.45
N ALA A 216 -8.46 -9.55 -8.91
CA ALA A 216 -9.56 -9.54 -7.95
C ALA A 216 -10.62 -8.54 -8.40
N VAL A 217 -11.90 -8.93 -8.32
CA VAL A 217 -13.06 -8.07 -8.61
C VAL A 217 -14.11 -8.25 -7.53
N ASN A 218 -14.78 -7.18 -7.17
CA ASN A 218 -15.99 -7.22 -6.33
C ASN A 218 -16.80 -5.94 -6.47
N ASN A 219 -18.07 -6.01 -6.10
CA ASN A 219 -18.92 -4.84 -5.99
C ASN A 219 -18.78 -4.19 -4.60
N THR A 220 -19.15 -2.91 -4.50
CA THR A 220 -19.21 -2.23 -3.22
C THR A 220 -20.32 -2.81 -2.34
N VAL A 221 -20.11 -2.80 -1.02
CA VAL A 221 -21.01 -3.43 -0.05
C VAL A 221 -22.32 -2.67 0.16
N TYR A 222 -22.42 -1.44 -0.32
CA TYR A 222 -23.54 -0.55 -0.02
C TYR A 222 -24.51 -0.31 -1.18
N GLY A 223 -24.56 -1.11 -2.19
CA GLY A 223 -25.59 -0.89 -3.20
C GLY A 223 -25.24 -1.35 -4.59
N GLY A 224 -24.02 -1.73 -4.80
CA GLY A 224 -23.67 -2.50 -5.98
C GLY A 224 -23.51 -1.74 -7.29
N ILE A 225 -23.45 -0.41 -7.28
CA ILE A 225 -23.13 0.37 -8.50
C ILE A 225 -21.63 0.64 -8.63
N GLY A 226 -20.88 0.62 -7.53
CA GLY A 226 -19.43 0.75 -7.53
C GLY A 226 -18.75 -0.60 -7.68
N GLU A 227 -17.64 -0.60 -8.36
CA GLU A 227 -16.80 -1.78 -8.56
C GLU A 227 -15.40 -1.56 -8.01
N ILE A 228 -14.77 -2.66 -7.64
CA ILE A 228 -13.34 -2.78 -7.35
C ILE A 228 -12.77 -3.79 -8.31
N ASP A 229 -11.74 -3.39 -9.03
CA ASP A 229 -11.00 -4.21 -9.99
C ASP A 229 -9.51 -3.99 -9.75
N LYS A 230 -8.82 -5.03 -9.26
CA LYS A 230 -7.39 -5.00 -8.94
C LYS A 230 -6.65 -6.08 -9.71
N THR A 231 -5.59 -5.69 -10.39
CA THR A 231 -4.67 -6.60 -11.09
C THR A 231 -3.26 -6.34 -10.60
N GLN A 232 -2.51 -7.40 -10.26
CA GLN A 232 -1.13 -7.29 -9.81
C GLN A 232 -0.23 -8.27 -10.55
N PHE A 233 1.03 -7.85 -10.68
CA PHE A 233 2.14 -8.68 -11.17
C PHE A 233 3.32 -8.49 -10.22
N ASN A 234 3.98 -9.60 -9.87
CA ASN A 234 5.18 -9.58 -9.05
C ASN A 234 6.22 -10.53 -9.64
N ALA A 235 7.48 -10.18 -9.51
CA ALA A 235 8.58 -11.03 -9.90
C ALA A 235 9.78 -10.81 -8.97
N LYS A 236 10.58 -11.85 -8.76
CA LYS A 236 11.85 -11.75 -8.05
C LYS A 236 12.85 -12.72 -8.66
N ILE A 237 14.06 -12.22 -8.90
CA ILE A 237 15.23 -12.99 -9.25
C ILE A 237 16.19 -12.93 -8.08
N TYR A 238 16.73 -14.05 -7.68
CA TYR A 238 17.68 -14.18 -6.59
C TYR A 238 18.96 -14.89 -7.08
N GLN A 239 20.10 -14.28 -6.81
CA GLN A 239 21.41 -14.80 -7.14
C GLN A 239 22.26 -14.89 -5.87
N PRO A 240 22.54 -16.08 -5.34
CA PRO A 240 23.52 -16.25 -4.28
C PRO A 240 24.92 -15.98 -4.81
N ILE A 241 25.83 -15.53 -3.95
CA ILE A 241 27.22 -15.20 -4.28
C ILE A 241 28.12 -15.91 -3.28
N GLY A 242 28.87 -16.92 -3.74
CA GLY A 242 29.69 -17.74 -2.87
C GLY A 242 28.92 -18.50 -1.80
N ASP A 243 29.59 -18.88 -0.70
CA ASP A 243 29.02 -19.75 0.33
C ASP A 243 28.76 -19.03 1.66
N ASN A 244 28.98 -17.72 1.73
CA ASN A 244 28.85 -16.92 2.97
C ASN A 244 27.46 -16.31 3.17
N GLY A 245 26.44 -16.76 2.40
CA GLY A 245 25.10 -16.20 2.41
C GLY A 245 25.01 -14.81 1.74
N ASP A 246 25.99 -14.43 0.94
CA ASP A 246 25.95 -13.23 0.14
C ASP A 246 25.03 -13.40 -1.06
N PHE A 247 24.36 -12.34 -1.46
CA PHE A 247 23.42 -12.39 -2.56
C PHE A 247 23.16 -11.01 -3.18
N ILE A 248 22.59 -11.05 -4.36
CA ILE A 248 21.88 -9.94 -4.99
C ILE A 248 20.49 -10.46 -5.40
N SER A 249 19.44 -9.72 -5.07
CA SER A 249 18.11 -9.98 -5.58
C SER A 249 17.53 -8.75 -6.26
N VAL A 250 16.79 -8.96 -7.35
CA VAL A 250 16.04 -7.92 -8.06
C VAL A 250 14.58 -8.31 -8.02
N ALA A 251 13.75 -7.44 -7.49
CA ALA A 251 12.32 -7.67 -7.43
C ALA A 251 11.55 -6.53 -8.09
N GLY A 252 10.47 -6.88 -8.76
CA GLY A 252 9.55 -5.96 -9.41
C GLY A 252 8.11 -6.18 -8.96
N HIS A 253 7.34 -5.09 -8.94
CA HIS A 253 5.91 -5.11 -8.64
C HIS A 253 5.19 -4.12 -9.55
N TRP A 254 4.03 -4.52 -10.04
CA TRP A 254 3.08 -3.65 -10.72
C TRP A 254 1.67 -3.93 -10.23
N ASN A 255 0.93 -2.88 -9.88
CA ASN A 255 -0.44 -2.94 -9.41
C ASN A 255 -1.28 -1.93 -10.18
N ARG A 256 -2.38 -2.40 -10.74
CA ARG A 256 -3.44 -1.60 -11.33
C ARG A 256 -4.70 -1.79 -10.50
N ASN A 257 -5.14 -0.73 -9.84
CA ASN A 257 -6.38 -0.73 -9.08
C ASN A 257 -7.39 0.24 -9.72
N ARG A 258 -8.61 -0.22 -9.94
CA ARG A 258 -9.74 0.56 -10.44
C ARG A 258 -10.88 0.39 -9.47
N ASN A 259 -11.00 1.31 -8.54
CA ASN A 259 -11.97 1.22 -7.46
C ASN A 259 -12.77 2.50 -7.28
N ASN A 260 -13.99 2.34 -6.82
CA ASN A 260 -14.76 3.43 -6.27
C ASN A 260 -14.29 3.68 -4.83
N PHE A 261 -14.02 4.94 -4.52
CA PHE A 261 -13.72 5.36 -3.17
C PHE A 261 -15.03 5.54 -2.40
N PHE A 262 -15.23 4.72 -1.38
CA PHE A 262 -16.33 4.86 -0.45
C PHE A 262 -15.73 4.94 0.96
N GLY A 263 -15.89 6.07 1.58
CA GLY A 263 -15.60 6.26 2.99
C GLY A 263 -16.83 5.86 3.83
N SER A 264 -16.94 6.41 5.02
CA SER A 264 -18.14 6.24 5.82
C SER A 264 -19.36 6.84 5.11
N THR A 265 -20.40 6.03 4.92
CA THR A 265 -21.66 6.51 4.36
C THR A 265 -22.40 7.33 5.39
N PRO A 266 -22.81 8.56 5.08
CA PRO A 266 -23.62 9.36 6.00
C PRO A 266 -25.03 8.80 6.07
N LEU A 267 -25.30 7.92 7.02
CA LEU A 267 -26.61 7.27 7.20
C LEU A 267 -27.77 8.27 7.37
N ARG A 268 -27.49 9.50 7.76
CA ARG A 268 -28.47 10.57 7.99
C ARG A 268 -29.04 11.18 6.72
N THR A 269 -28.28 11.16 5.64
CA THR A 269 -28.59 11.90 4.42
C THR A 269 -28.95 11.00 3.26
N ASP A 270 -29.13 9.71 3.53
CA ASP A 270 -29.55 8.77 2.50
C ASP A 270 -31.06 8.89 2.23
N PRO A 271 -31.47 9.52 1.10
CA PRO A 271 -32.85 9.74 0.78
C PRO A 271 -33.60 8.45 0.39
N THR A 272 -32.86 7.37 0.11
CA THR A 272 -33.44 6.09 -0.31
C THR A 272 -33.84 5.23 0.89
N ARG A 273 -33.44 5.62 2.07
CA ARG A 273 -33.67 4.88 3.28
C ARG A 273 -35.06 5.15 3.82
N VAL A 274 -35.93 4.15 3.82
CA VAL A 274 -37.20 4.20 4.53
C VAL A 274 -36.90 4.21 6.02
N VAL A 275 -37.08 5.35 6.62
CA VAL A 275 -36.86 5.56 8.04
C VAL A 275 -38.21 5.26 8.73
N GLY A 276 -38.18 4.34 9.70
CA GLY A 276 -39.35 4.07 10.54
C GLY A 276 -39.73 5.28 11.40
N PRO A 277 -40.79 5.19 12.23
CA PRO A 277 -41.24 6.30 13.05
C PRO A 277 -40.19 6.90 13.99
N ASP A 278 -39.12 6.15 14.27
CA ASP A 278 -37.97 6.62 15.03
C ASP A 278 -36.81 7.06 14.11
N SER A 279 -37.15 7.85 13.15
CA SER A 279 -36.27 8.29 12.06
C SER A 279 -34.97 9.02 12.47
N SER A 280 -34.78 9.31 13.72
CA SER A 280 -33.64 10.02 14.22
C SER A 280 -32.42 9.11 14.32
N ASN A 281 -31.47 9.25 13.43
CA ASN A 281 -30.02 8.99 13.65
C ASN A 281 -29.59 7.70 14.37
N ARG A 282 -30.37 6.65 14.37
CA ARG A 282 -29.97 5.38 14.98
C ARG A 282 -29.07 4.57 14.03
N PHE A 283 -28.19 3.80 14.60
CA PHE A 283 -27.43 2.80 13.84
C PHE A 283 -28.38 1.75 13.22
N PRO A 284 -28.04 1.19 12.04
CA PRO A 284 -28.80 0.09 11.47
C PRO A 284 -28.84 -1.10 12.42
N LEU A 285 -30.02 -1.57 12.78
CA LEU A 285 -30.21 -2.68 13.70
C LEU A 285 -30.16 -4.04 12.99
N THR A 286 -30.54 -4.08 11.73
CA THR A 286 -30.63 -5.31 10.95
C THR A 286 -29.71 -5.31 9.75
N LYS A 287 -29.35 -6.50 9.25
CA LYS A 287 -28.58 -6.65 8.01
C LYS A 287 -29.28 -5.93 6.84
N LYS A 288 -30.59 -6.02 6.74
CA LYS A 288 -31.39 -5.37 5.68
C LYS A 288 -31.28 -3.85 5.70
N GLU A 289 -31.17 -3.23 6.87
CA GLU A 289 -31.00 -1.80 7.01
C GLU A 289 -29.57 -1.32 6.69
N ARG A 290 -28.58 -2.21 6.77
CA ARG A 290 -27.18 -1.91 6.43
C ARG A 290 -26.94 -1.90 4.94
N PHE A 291 -27.70 -2.70 4.20
CA PHE A 291 -27.58 -2.84 2.75
C PHE A 291 -28.76 -2.15 2.09
N TYR A 292 -28.49 -1.04 1.46
CA TYR A 292 -29.47 -0.35 0.62
C TYR A 292 -28.88 -0.21 -0.80
N LYS A 293 -29.75 -0.32 -1.79
CA LYS A 293 -29.35 -0.17 -3.19
C LYS A 293 -29.44 1.29 -3.58
N ILE A 294 -28.31 1.85 -4.03
CA ILE A 294 -28.31 3.14 -4.73
C ILE A 294 -28.95 2.91 -6.09
N ALA A 295 -29.94 3.69 -6.42
CA ALA A 295 -30.62 3.57 -7.70
C ALA A 295 -29.69 3.97 -8.84
N ASP A 296 -29.73 3.22 -9.93
CA ASP A 296 -29.11 3.62 -11.18
C ASP A 296 -29.73 4.97 -11.61
N CYS A 297 -28.88 5.86 -12.08
CA CYS A 297 -29.34 7.17 -12.53
C CYS A 297 -28.85 7.45 -13.96
N GLN A 298 -29.53 8.38 -14.62
CA GLN A 298 -29.15 8.90 -15.92
C GLN A 298 -29.09 10.42 -15.86
N ILE A 299 -28.04 11.00 -16.41
CA ILE A 299 -27.97 12.44 -16.62
C ILE A 299 -28.92 12.77 -17.77
N PRO A 300 -29.91 13.64 -17.57
CA PRO A 300 -30.81 14.03 -18.66
C PRO A 300 -30.04 14.81 -19.72
N ALA A 301 -30.50 14.77 -20.94
CA ALA A 301 -30.00 15.65 -22.01
C ALA A 301 -30.33 17.11 -21.68
N GLY A 302 -29.44 18.03 -22.02
CA GLY A 302 -29.67 19.45 -21.92
C GLY A 302 -30.81 19.93 -22.85
N VAL A 303 -31.33 21.11 -22.56
CA VAL A 303 -32.43 21.73 -23.34
C VAL A 303 -31.97 23.10 -23.86
N THR A 304 -31.73 23.21 -25.15
CA THR A 304 -31.27 24.45 -25.80
C THR A 304 -32.11 25.66 -25.40
N GLY A 305 -31.47 26.72 -24.93
CA GLY A 305 -32.07 27.98 -24.53
C GLY A 305 -32.71 27.97 -23.14
N VAL A 306 -32.45 26.95 -22.33
CA VAL A 306 -32.91 26.81 -20.95
C VAL A 306 -31.70 26.63 -20.04
N ALA A 307 -31.58 27.46 -19.01
CA ALA A 307 -30.52 27.28 -18.01
C ALA A 307 -30.76 26.04 -17.13
N ASP A 308 -30.14 24.94 -17.50
CA ASP A 308 -30.31 23.66 -16.82
C ASP A 308 -29.50 23.59 -15.50
N PRO A 309 -30.10 23.03 -14.42
CA PRO A 309 -29.37 22.80 -13.18
C PRO A 309 -28.50 21.54 -13.27
N ALA A 310 -27.45 21.49 -12.46
CA ALA A 310 -26.61 20.30 -12.34
C ALA A 310 -27.42 19.06 -11.96
N SER A 311 -27.28 17.99 -12.73
CA SER A 311 -27.89 16.69 -12.39
C SER A 311 -27.40 16.18 -11.04
N SER A 312 -28.26 15.56 -10.26
CA SER A 312 -27.89 14.84 -9.04
C SER A 312 -27.16 13.52 -9.32
N CYS A 313 -27.30 12.98 -10.54
CA CYS A 313 -26.59 11.77 -10.96
C CYS A 313 -25.07 11.98 -10.89
N GLY A 314 -24.34 11.04 -10.31
CA GLY A 314 -22.92 11.15 -10.06
C GLY A 314 -22.52 11.88 -8.78
N SER A 315 -23.48 12.39 -7.98
CA SER A 315 -23.19 13.14 -6.76
C SER A 315 -22.95 12.27 -5.52
N LEU A 316 -23.45 11.05 -5.51
CA LEU A 316 -23.38 10.15 -4.37
C LEU A 316 -21.98 9.55 -4.20
N TYR A 317 -21.70 9.03 -3.01
CA TYR A 317 -20.38 8.50 -2.65
C TYR A 317 -19.93 7.32 -3.51
N ASP A 318 -20.82 6.48 -4.03
CA ASP A 318 -20.51 5.35 -4.90
C ASP A 318 -19.97 5.76 -6.27
N PHE A 319 -20.19 6.99 -6.69
CA PHE A 319 -19.58 7.57 -7.89
C PHE A 319 -18.19 8.16 -7.64
N ARG A 320 -17.75 8.22 -6.39
CA ARG A 320 -16.38 8.62 -6.08
C ARG A 320 -15.41 7.57 -6.56
N TYR A 321 -14.23 8.03 -6.92
CA TYR A 321 -13.31 7.26 -7.74
C TYR A 321 -11.91 7.35 -7.17
N ASN A 322 -11.22 6.22 -7.05
CA ASN A 322 -9.87 6.16 -6.46
C ASN A 322 -8.98 5.14 -7.19
N PRO A 323 -8.78 5.30 -8.50
CA PRO A 323 -7.90 4.42 -9.26
C PRO A 323 -6.44 4.68 -8.92
N SER A 324 -5.61 3.66 -9.09
CA SER A 324 -4.16 3.79 -9.03
C SER A 324 -3.44 2.82 -9.96
N ASP A 325 -2.33 3.30 -10.51
CA ASP A 325 -1.29 2.50 -11.16
C ASP A 325 -0.01 2.72 -10.37
N THR A 326 0.52 1.64 -9.77
CA THR A 326 1.71 1.70 -8.96
C THR A 326 2.70 0.62 -9.34
N GLY A 327 3.97 0.93 -9.29
CA GLY A 327 5.00 -0.04 -9.57
C GLY A 327 6.32 0.30 -8.91
N ASN A 328 7.17 -0.71 -8.75
CA ASN A 328 8.52 -0.51 -8.27
C ASN A 328 9.46 -1.58 -8.81
N ILE A 329 10.74 -1.22 -8.86
CA ILE A 329 11.85 -2.15 -8.96
C ILE A 329 12.75 -1.86 -7.78
N ARG A 330 13.16 -2.92 -7.09
CA ARG A 330 14.03 -2.87 -5.91
C ARG A 330 15.10 -3.93 -5.99
N ILE A 331 16.27 -3.57 -5.51
CA ILE A 331 17.42 -4.48 -5.39
C ILE A 331 17.74 -4.60 -3.90
N ASN A 332 17.92 -5.83 -3.45
CA ASN A 332 18.48 -6.09 -2.13
C ASN A 332 19.78 -6.86 -2.29
N SER A 333 20.75 -6.52 -1.48
CA SER A 333 22.06 -7.13 -1.57
C SER A 333 22.68 -7.36 -0.20
N ARG A 334 23.58 -8.33 -0.12
CA ARG A 334 24.43 -8.58 1.03
C ARG A 334 25.81 -9.00 0.54
N PHE A 335 26.84 -8.39 1.13
CA PHE A 335 28.23 -8.67 0.83
C PHE A 335 29.04 -8.81 2.13
N THR A 336 29.63 -9.95 2.36
CA THR A 336 30.56 -10.21 3.44
C THR A 336 31.94 -9.68 3.05
N LEU A 337 32.33 -8.53 3.60
CA LEU A 337 33.65 -7.91 3.31
C LEU A 337 34.79 -8.52 4.14
N SER A 338 34.45 -9.03 5.34
CA SER A 338 35.34 -9.83 6.19
C SER A 338 34.48 -10.62 7.18
N ASP A 339 35.11 -11.49 8.00
CA ASP A 339 34.42 -12.30 9.02
C ASP A 339 33.54 -11.47 9.99
N LYS A 340 33.82 -10.17 10.09
CA LYS A 340 33.11 -9.26 11.01
C LYS A 340 32.40 -8.11 10.33
N LEU A 341 32.52 -7.96 9.01
CA LEU A 341 32.05 -6.78 8.32
C LEU A 341 31.13 -7.15 7.16
N THR A 342 29.88 -6.72 7.24
CA THR A 342 28.85 -6.94 6.21
C THR A 342 28.36 -5.62 5.65
N LEU A 343 28.25 -5.53 4.33
CA LEU A 343 27.70 -4.39 3.58
C LEU A 343 26.40 -4.80 2.91
N ASN A 344 25.37 -3.94 3.01
CA ASN A 344 24.15 -3.99 2.22
C ASN A 344 24.01 -2.70 1.41
N VAL A 345 23.56 -2.78 0.16
CA VAL A 345 23.24 -1.63 -0.70
C VAL A 345 21.98 -1.93 -1.49
N ASP A 346 20.91 -1.22 -1.17
CA ASP A 346 19.56 -1.55 -1.62
C ASP A 346 18.93 -0.35 -2.37
N PRO A 347 19.22 -0.18 -3.67
CA PRO A 347 18.60 0.86 -4.48
C PRO A 347 17.20 0.49 -4.95
N SER A 348 16.39 1.51 -5.19
CA SER A 348 15.01 1.34 -5.67
C SER A 348 14.52 2.48 -6.55
N ILE A 349 13.55 2.17 -7.40
CA ILE A 349 12.75 3.13 -8.15
C ILE A 349 11.27 2.78 -8.00
N GLN A 350 10.43 3.80 -7.81
CA GLN A 350 8.99 3.62 -7.66
C GLN A 350 8.24 4.61 -8.56
N TYR A 351 7.10 4.18 -9.05
CA TYR A 351 6.12 4.98 -9.78
C TYR A 351 4.75 4.86 -9.13
N THR A 352 4.04 5.97 -9.04
CA THR A 352 2.64 6.01 -8.61
C THR A 352 1.89 7.03 -9.44
N LYS A 353 0.82 6.61 -10.11
CA LYS A 353 -0.21 7.49 -10.65
C LYS A 353 -1.50 7.14 -9.93
N ALA A 354 -2.10 8.08 -9.24
CA ALA A 354 -3.30 7.87 -8.46
C ALA A 354 -4.25 9.04 -8.60
N ASN A 355 -5.52 8.76 -8.50
CA ASN A 355 -6.59 9.74 -8.53
C ASN A 355 -7.49 9.51 -7.32
N GLY A 356 -8.04 10.57 -6.76
CA GLY A 356 -9.01 10.48 -5.70
C GLY A 356 -9.97 11.64 -5.77
N GLY A 357 -11.26 11.35 -5.76
CA GLY A 357 -12.19 12.44 -5.77
C GLY A 357 -13.60 12.08 -6.22
N GLY A 358 -14.38 13.10 -6.38
CA GLY A 358 -15.77 13.05 -6.81
C GLY A 358 -16.05 14.10 -7.86
N THR A 359 -17.28 14.50 -7.91
CA THR A 359 -17.81 15.44 -8.89
C THR A 359 -17.94 16.84 -8.31
N VAL A 360 -18.06 17.82 -9.19
CA VAL A 360 -18.31 19.23 -8.87
C VAL A 360 -19.28 19.80 -9.91
N ASP A 361 -19.99 20.86 -9.51
CA ASP A 361 -20.88 21.60 -10.44
C ASP A 361 -20.07 22.65 -11.17
N ALA A 362 -19.85 22.45 -12.46
CA ALA A 362 -19.23 23.40 -13.36
C ALA A 362 -20.26 24.41 -13.89
N ARG A 363 -19.79 25.58 -14.28
CA ARG A 363 -20.56 26.63 -14.90
C ARG A 363 -20.07 26.85 -16.33
N GLU A 364 -20.94 26.78 -17.29
CA GLU A 364 -20.64 27.11 -18.68
C GLU A 364 -20.43 28.61 -18.88
N PHE A 365 -21.14 29.41 -18.08
CA PHE A 365 -20.97 30.86 -18.00
C PHE A 365 -19.75 31.31 -17.18
N GLY A 366 -19.36 32.58 -17.30
CA GLY A 366 -18.23 33.15 -16.57
C GLY A 366 -18.58 33.58 -15.14
N TYR A 367 -17.54 33.74 -14.34
CA TYR A 367 -17.65 34.32 -13.00
C TYR A 367 -17.71 35.86 -13.10
N GLU A 368 -18.72 36.46 -12.49
CA GLU A 368 -19.01 37.92 -12.65
C GLU A 368 -18.80 38.72 -11.37
N ARG A 369 -18.75 38.08 -10.19
CA ARG A 369 -18.73 38.82 -8.91
C ARG A 369 -17.41 39.56 -8.69
N GLY A 370 -17.48 40.93 -8.71
CA GLY A 370 -16.35 41.80 -8.42
C GLY A 370 -15.31 41.92 -9.55
N VAL A 371 -15.69 41.51 -10.77
CA VAL A 371 -14.86 41.64 -11.98
C VAL A 371 -15.54 42.54 -13.01
N ALA A 372 -14.74 43.19 -13.89
CA ALA A 372 -15.27 44.10 -14.90
C ALA A 372 -15.97 43.39 -16.08
N ALA A 373 -15.60 42.14 -16.34
CA ALA A 373 -16.20 41.27 -17.34
C ALA A 373 -16.18 39.84 -16.82
N PRO A 374 -17.08 38.92 -17.30
CA PRO A 374 -17.05 37.53 -16.95
C PRO A 374 -15.69 36.88 -17.22
N ILE A 375 -15.20 36.07 -16.29
CA ILE A 375 -13.92 35.37 -16.40
C ILE A 375 -14.07 33.86 -16.23
N SER A 376 -13.19 33.12 -16.89
CA SER A 376 -13.01 31.68 -16.64
C SER A 376 -12.09 31.45 -15.44
N GLY A 377 -12.19 30.29 -14.82
CA GLY A 377 -11.30 29.87 -13.73
C GLY A 377 -11.95 28.91 -12.74
N TYR A 378 -11.10 28.35 -11.86
CA TYR A 378 -11.57 27.52 -10.74
C TYR A 378 -11.72 28.41 -9.49
N ILE A 379 -12.90 29.01 -9.30
CA ILE A 379 -13.16 30.09 -8.35
C ILE A 379 -14.15 29.61 -7.27
N GLY A 380 -13.80 29.81 -6.01
CA GLY A 380 -14.66 29.42 -4.89
C GLY A 380 -15.04 27.94 -4.86
N GLY A 381 -14.15 27.07 -5.34
CA GLY A 381 -14.37 25.63 -5.38
C GLY A 381 -15.21 25.14 -6.57
N LYS A 382 -15.51 26.02 -7.55
CA LYS A 382 -16.29 25.70 -8.75
C LYS A 382 -15.56 26.15 -10.01
N PRO A 383 -15.53 25.34 -11.09
CA PRO A 383 -15.00 25.77 -12.37
C PRO A 383 -16.05 26.56 -13.16
N TYR A 384 -15.62 27.70 -13.74
CA TYR A 384 -16.37 28.58 -14.64
C TYR A 384 -15.70 28.56 -15.99
N PHE A 385 -16.37 28.09 -17.03
CA PHE A 385 -15.80 27.86 -18.36
C PHE A 385 -15.96 29.03 -19.32
N ASN A 386 -16.83 30.00 -18.99
CA ASN A 386 -17.03 31.25 -19.70
C ASN A 386 -17.27 31.08 -21.20
N GLY A 387 -18.34 30.38 -21.55
CA GLY A 387 -18.79 30.25 -22.94
C GLY A 387 -18.44 28.92 -23.60
N VAL A 388 -18.21 27.86 -22.81
CA VAL A 388 -18.05 26.49 -23.30
C VAL A 388 -19.32 25.69 -23.01
N ASP A 389 -19.95 25.15 -24.04
CA ASP A 389 -21.03 24.19 -23.96
C ASP A 389 -20.49 22.83 -23.50
N LEU A 390 -20.78 22.43 -22.26
CA LEU A 390 -20.25 21.21 -21.64
C LEU A 390 -21.20 20.02 -21.80
N ASN A 391 -22.49 20.27 -21.95
CA ASN A 391 -23.50 19.22 -22.09
C ASN A 391 -23.91 18.94 -23.54
N GLY A 392 -23.51 19.82 -24.48
CA GLY A 392 -23.70 19.63 -25.92
C GLY A 392 -25.10 20.01 -26.41
N ASP A 393 -25.83 20.86 -25.71
CA ASP A 393 -27.19 21.24 -26.06
C ASP A 393 -27.29 22.48 -26.98
N GLY A 394 -26.18 23.20 -27.17
CA GLY A 394 -26.04 24.32 -28.08
C GLY A 394 -26.16 25.69 -27.41
N ASP A 395 -26.19 25.79 -26.09
CA ASP A 395 -26.08 27.05 -25.37
C ASP A 395 -24.94 27.02 -24.32
N THR A 396 -24.83 28.01 -23.44
CA THR A 396 -23.71 28.13 -22.48
C THR A 396 -24.21 28.73 -21.16
N GLN A 397 -25.45 28.43 -20.77
CA GLN A 397 -26.10 28.97 -19.59
C GLN A 397 -26.15 27.98 -18.44
N ASP A 398 -25.62 26.78 -18.63
CA ASP A 398 -25.91 25.63 -17.79
C ASP A 398 -24.95 25.48 -16.61
N THR A 399 -25.45 24.72 -15.67
CA THR A 399 -24.66 24.12 -14.61
C THR A 399 -24.55 22.63 -14.83
N VAL A 400 -23.35 22.16 -15.17
CA VAL A 400 -23.10 20.79 -15.55
C VAL A 400 -22.30 20.07 -14.46
N ARG A 401 -22.71 18.87 -14.06
CA ARG A 401 -21.92 18.04 -13.14
C ARG A 401 -20.79 17.36 -13.89
N ILE A 402 -19.57 17.59 -13.43
CA ILE A 402 -18.34 17.07 -14.02
C ILE A 402 -17.48 16.36 -12.98
N LEU A 403 -16.55 15.49 -13.41
CA LEU A 403 -15.55 14.89 -12.57
C LEU A 403 -14.44 15.91 -12.24
N ALA A 404 -14.07 16.02 -10.96
CA ALA A 404 -12.99 16.91 -10.50
C ALA A 404 -12.07 16.18 -9.51
N PRO A 405 -11.25 15.26 -9.97
CA PRO A 405 -10.40 14.44 -9.12
C PRO A 405 -9.21 15.22 -8.58
N SER A 406 -8.47 14.54 -7.72
CA SER A 406 -7.16 14.95 -7.24
C SER A 406 -6.14 13.96 -7.77
N ASN A 407 -5.52 14.29 -8.91
CA ASN A 407 -4.49 13.47 -9.53
C ASN A 407 -3.15 13.65 -8.83
N THR A 408 -2.41 12.56 -8.75
CA THR A 408 -1.05 12.51 -8.23
C THR A 408 -0.22 11.63 -9.15
N GLU A 409 0.93 12.14 -9.59
CA GLU A 409 1.93 11.36 -10.30
C GLU A 409 3.28 11.52 -9.59
N THR A 410 3.85 10.40 -9.18
CA THR A 410 5.09 10.38 -8.39
C THR A 410 6.11 9.44 -9.00
N TRP A 411 7.31 9.96 -9.23
CA TRP A 411 8.52 9.19 -9.44
C TRP A 411 9.41 9.32 -8.22
N ARG A 412 9.86 8.20 -7.69
CA ARG A 412 10.68 8.14 -6.48
C ARG A 412 11.88 7.24 -6.70
N ILE A 413 13.05 7.72 -6.33
CA ILE A 413 14.28 6.95 -6.30
C ILE A 413 14.81 6.94 -4.87
N GLY A 414 15.36 5.81 -4.46
CA GLY A 414 15.92 5.66 -3.13
C GLY A 414 17.11 4.72 -3.11
N VAL A 415 17.92 4.84 -2.08
CA VAL A 415 18.95 3.88 -1.73
C VAL A 415 19.09 3.82 -0.22
N ILE A 416 19.19 2.61 0.31
CA ILE A 416 19.59 2.38 1.70
C ILE A 416 20.90 1.59 1.64
N ALA A 417 21.91 2.11 2.28
CA ALA A 417 23.20 1.42 2.43
C ALA A 417 23.53 1.28 3.91
N SER A 418 23.93 0.10 4.34
CA SER A 418 24.33 -0.13 5.73
C SER A 418 25.60 -0.96 5.83
N LEU A 419 26.40 -0.62 6.81
CA LEU A 419 27.62 -1.31 7.18
C LEU A 419 27.45 -1.81 8.61
N ARG A 420 27.52 -3.13 8.78
CA ARG A 420 27.45 -3.81 10.07
C ARG A 420 28.82 -4.34 10.44
N TYR A 421 29.25 -4.10 11.66
CA TYR A 421 30.46 -4.64 12.25
C TYR A 421 30.13 -5.47 13.50
N ASP A 422 30.43 -6.76 13.47
CA ASP A 422 30.28 -7.69 14.57
C ASP A 422 31.52 -7.63 15.44
N ILE A 423 31.45 -6.95 16.59
CA ILE A 423 32.56 -6.84 17.54
C ILE A 423 32.92 -8.22 18.08
N ASN A 424 31.88 -8.96 18.46
CA ASN A 424 31.89 -10.38 18.84
C ASN A 424 30.48 -10.96 18.67
N ASP A 425 30.25 -12.22 19.04
CA ASP A 425 28.97 -12.91 18.88
C ASP A 425 27.78 -12.24 19.58
N PHE A 426 28.04 -11.42 20.58
CA PHE A 426 27.03 -10.77 21.41
C PHE A 426 26.90 -9.27 21.18
N ASN A 427 27.85 -8.65 20.50
CA ASN A 427 27.93 -7.18 20.37
C ASN A 427 28.14 -6.79 18.92
N ARG A 428 27.29 -5.91 18.42
CA ARG A 428 27.36 -5.42 17.05
C ARG A 428 27.08 -3.91 16.96
N VAL A 429 27.67 -3.29 15.98
CA VAL A 429 27.44 -1.90 15.58
C VAL A 429 27.01 -1.86 14.13
N ARG A 430 26.02 -1.06 13.82
CA ARG A 430 25.58 -0.83 12.45
C ARG A 430 25.49 0.68 12.20
N VAL A 431 25.96 1.11 11.03
CA VAL A 431 25.79 2.47 10.52
C VAL A 431 25.05 2.36 9.20
N ALA A 432 24.05 3.21 8.98
CA ALA A 432 23.30 3.23 7.75
C ALA A 432 23.13 4.65 7.21
N TYR A 433 23.04 4.74 5.89
CA TYR A 433 22.69 5.92 5.16
C TYR A 433 21.49 5.65 4.28
N SER A 434 20.49 6.53 4.36
CA SER A 434 19.30 6.47 3.52
C SER A 434 19.18 7.74 2.69
N TYR A 435 19.01 7.56 1.39
CA TYR A 435 18.64 8.61 0.46
C TYR A 435 17.28 8.31 -0.15
N ASP A 436 16.40 9.29 -0.18
CA ASP A 436 15.10 9.19 -0.81
C ASP A 436 14.75 10.51 -1.51
N ARG A 437 14.33 10.43 -2.77
CA ARG A 437 13.91 11.59 -3.55
C ARG A 437 12.65 11.28 -4.34
N GLY A 438 11.54 11.92 -3.98
CA GLY A 438 10.28 11.88 -4.72
C GLY A 438 10.04 13.14 -5.52
N ARG A 439 9.77 13.00 -6.83
CA ARG A 439 9.16 14.02 -7.67
C ARG A 439 7.65 13.78 -7.63
N HIS A 440 6.92 14.67 -7.00
CA HIS A 440 5.51 14.53 -6.72
C HIS A 440 4.71 15.63 -7.42
N ARG A 441 4.07 15.29 -8.53
CA ARG A 441 3.18 16.17 -9.30
C ARG A 441 1.75 15.97 -8.82
N GLN A 442 1.04 17.05 -8.54
CA GLN A 442 -0.37 17.03 -8.21
C GLN A 442 -1.12 17.98 -9.11
N THR A 443 -2.18 17.46 -9.76
CA THR A 443 -3.08 18.22 -10.61
C THR A 443 -4.53 18.04 -10.15
N GLY A 444 -5.42 18.85 -10.66
CA GLY A 444 -6.85 18.78 -10.34
C GLY A 444 -7.70 19.07 -11.55
N GLU A 445 -7.28 18.53 -12.68
CA GLU A 445 -7.94 18.64 -13.98
C GLU A 445 -9.36 18.05 -13.91
N THR A 446 -10.25 18.60 -14.71
CA THR A 446 -11.66 18.19 -14.76
C THR A 446 -11.98 17.45 -16.03
N SER A 447 -12.96 16.55 -16.01
CA SER A 447 -13.45 15.81 -17.18
C SER A 447 -14.96 15.58 -17.10
N LEU A 448 -15.59 15.25 -18.24
CA LEU A 448 -17.02 14.98 -18.31
C LEU A 448 -17.38 13.67 -17.58
N LEU A 449 -18.67 13.55 -17.24
CA LEU A 449 -19.27 12.30 -16.81
C LEU A 449 -19.88 11.57 -18.02
N LYS A 450 -19.97 10.25 -17.90
CA LYS A 450 -20.87 9.44 -18.73
C LYS A 450 -22.32 9.67 -18.33
N SER A 451 -23.26 9.34 -19.21
CA SER A 451 -24.69 9.49 -18.93
C SER A 451 -25.15 8.78 -17.65
N ASN A 452 -24.47 7.74 -17.23
CA ASN A 452 -24.75 7.01 -15.99
C ASN A 452 -24.08 7.60 -14.73
N GLY A 453 -23.49 8.78 -14.81
CA GLY A 453 -22.88 9.49 -13.68
C GLY A 453 -21.44 9.11 -13.31
N PHE A 454 -20.85 8.10 -13.93
CA PHE A 454 -19.45 7.76 -13.74
C PHE A 454 -18.52 8.64 -14.59
N GLY A 455 -17.30 8.81 -14.14
CA GLY A 455 -16.28 9.56 -14.91
C GLY A 455 -16.05 8.95 -16.30
N SER A 456 -15.92 9.80 -17.30
CA SER A 456 -15.58 9.37 -18.68
C SER A 456 -14.13 8.92 -18.79
N ASP A 457 -13.28 9.39 -17.89
CA ASP A 457 -11.84 9.25 -17.91
C ASP A 457 -11.31 8.89 -16.52
N VAL A 458 -10.39 7.92 -16.47
CA VAL A 458 -9.84 7.38 -15.21
C VAL A 458 -8.95 8.39 -14.49
N PHE A 459 -8.11 9.12 -15.22
CA PHE A 459 -7.12 10.05 -14.67
C PHE A 459 -7.30 11.49 -15.16
N SER A 460 -8.42 11.79 -15.78
CA SER A 460 -8.69 13.11 -16.42
C SER A 460 -7.64 13.48 -17.46
N ASP A 461 -7.15 12.49 -18.22
CA ASP A 461 -6.17 12.72 -19.30
C ASP A 461 -6.80 13.52 -20.46
N ASN A 462 -8.13 13.58 -20.55
CA ASN A 462 -8.90 14.44 -21.46
C ASN A 462 -9.49 15.63 -20.67
N ALA A 463 -8.60 16.50 -20.21
CA ALA A 463 -8.97 17.64 -19.38
C ALA A 463 -9.82 18.66 -20.13
N LEU A 464 -10.84 19.21 -19.45
CA LEU A 464 -11.68 20.27 -19.99
C LEU A 464 -10.93 21.62 -19.97
N ALA A 465 -11.06 22.37 -21.06
CA ALA A 465 -10.49 23.68 -21.23
C ALA A 465 -11.59 24.74 -21.40
N ASP A 466 -11.29 26.00 -21.05
CA ASP A 466 -12.13 27.15 -21.36
C ASP A 466 -12.09 27.50 -22.85
N ALA A 467 -12.81 28.55 -23.26
CA ALA A 467 -12.88 29.01 -24.65
C ALA A 467 -11.52 29.47 -25.21
N ASP A 468 -10.58 29.85 -24.35
CA ASP A 468 -9.22 30.26 -24.71
C ASP A 468 -8.24 29.06 -24.73
N GLY A 469 -8.68 27.86 -24.43
CA GLY A 469 -7.87 26.65 -24.39
C GLY A 469 -7.12 26.42 -23.09
N ASN A 470 -7.39 27.18 -22.03
CA ASN A 470 -6.76 26.97 -20.73
C ASN A 470 -7.46 25.84 -19.97
N ILE A 471 -6.67 24.87 -19.50
CA ILE A 471 -7.19 23.77 -18.68
C ILE A 471 -7.63 24.29 -17.32
N LEU A 472 -8.91 24.09 -16.96
CA LEU A 472 -9.43 24.47 -15.66
C LEU A 472 -9.19 23.36 -14.65
N GLN A 473 -8.42 23.67 -13.61
CA GLN A 473 -8.05 22.72 -12.57
C GLN A 473 -8.01 23.34 -11.18
N LYS A 474 -8.39 22.57 -10.18
CA LYS A 474 -8.44 23.05 -8.78
C LYS A 474 -7.08 23.15 -8.12
N ARG A 475 -6.04 22.61 -8.72
CA ARG A 475 -4.65 22.69 -8.29
C ARG A 475 -3.71 22.29 -9.40
N ASP A 476 -2.53 22.88 -9.39
CA ASP A 476 -1.39 22.48 -10.19
C ASP A 476 -0.11 22.79 -9.42
N ARG A 477 0.55 21.75 -8.94
CA ARG A 477 1.76 21.91 -8.14
C ARG A 477 2.74 20.77 -8.32
N LEU A 478 4.02 21.10 -8.21
CA LEU A 478 5.12 20.17 -8.24
C LEU A 478 5.92 20.28 -6.95
N SER A 479 6.16 19.18 -6.29
CA SER A 479 7.05 19.13 -5.13
C SER A 479 8.15 18.09 -5.29
N TYR A 480 9.32 18.41 -4.74
CA TYR A 480 10.41 17.49 -4.54
C TYR A 480 10.58 17.28 -3.05
N ALA A 481 10.37 16.04 -2.60
CA ALA A 481 10.66 15.61 -1.24
C ALA A 481 12.01 14.89 -1.25
N ILE A 482 12.97 15.39 -0.48
CA ILE A 482 14.34 14.86 -0.47
C ILE A 482 14.74 14.58 0.96
N LEU A 483 15.15 13.33 1.23
CA LEU A 483 15.68 12.89 2.51
C LEU A 483 17.13 12.44 2.35
N HIS A 484 18.00 12.95 3.20
CA HIS A 484 19.29 12.36 3.52
C HIS A 484 19.27 11.98 5.00
N GLN A 485 19.58 10.76 5.33
CA GLN A 485 19.55 10.31 6.72
C GLN A 485 20.79 9.49 7.01
N VAL A 486 21.42 9.79 8.14
CA VAL A 486 22.45 8.95 8.75
C VAL A 486 21.87 8.36 10.01
N SER A 487 22.12 7.09 10.25
CA SER A 487 21.73 6.40 11.48
C SER A 487 22.84 5.50 11.98
N GLY A 488 22.86 5.27 13.28
CA GLY A 488 23.77 4.35 13.95
C GLY A 488 23.04 3.57 15.02
N GLU A 489 23.37 2.30 15.17
CA GLU A 489 22.77 1.40 16.14
C GLU A 489 23.85 0.51 16.77
N TYR A 490 23.80 0.38 18.07
CA TYR A 490 24.53 -0.64 18.82
C TYR A 490 23.53 -1.63 19.40
N THR A 491 23.77 -2.91 19.25
CA THR A 491 23.03 -4.00 19.86
C THR A 491 23.98 -4.87 20.67
N GLY A 492 23.63 -5.17 21.91
CA GLY A 492 24.43 -6.01 22.78
C GLY A 492 23.57 -6.91 23.66
N ASP A 493 24.00 -8.17 23.77
CA ASP A 493 23.39 -9.21 24.59
C ASP A 493 24.34 -9.56 25.73
N PHE A 494 23.85 -9.50 26.96
CA PHE A 494 24.66 -9.63 28.17
C PHE A 494 24.04 -10.65 29.12
N MET A 495 24.85 -11.16 30.06
CA MET A 495 24.41 -12.06 31.12
C MET A 495 23.70 -13.31 30.63
N ASN A 496 24.24 -13.99 29.58
CA ASN A 496 23.64 -15.14 28.94
C ASN A 496 22.19 -14.83 28.46
N ASP A 497 22.04 -13.83 27.62
CA ASP A 497 20.79 -13.37 27.00
C ASP A 497 19.70 -12.89 27.98
N ARG A 498 20.09 -12.51 29.20
CA ARG A 498 19.16 -11.93 30.18
C ARG A 498 19.00 -10.42 30.06
N VAL A 499 19.96 -9.74 29.46
CA VAL A 499 19.94 -8.28 29.26
C VAL A 499 20.23 -7.98 27.80
N HIS A 500 19.24 -7.41 27.13
CA HIS A 500 19.34 -6.93 25.76
C HIS A 500 19.42 -5.41 25.75
N LEU A 501 20.47 -4.86 25.16
CA LEU A 501 20.66 -3.42 25.02
C LEU A 501 20.61 -3.04 23.54
N ASN A 502 19.74 -2.12 23.19
CA ASN A 502 19.70 -1.49 21.88
C ASN A 502 19.79 0.03 22.05
N LEU A 503 20.84 0.62 21.50
CA LEU A 503 21.06 2.05 21.48
C LEU A 503 21.11 2.53 20.04
N GLY A 504 20.24 3.47 19.68
CA GLY A 504 20.16 3.96 18.32
C GLY A 504 20.08 5.48 18.24
N VAL A 505 20.70 6.03 17.22
CA VAL A 505 20.63 7.45 16.87
C VAL A 505 20.27 7.58 15.38
N ARG A 506 19.41 8.56 15.10
CA ARG A 506 18.93 8.85 13.75
C ARG A 506 18.98 10.36 13.51
N ALA A 507 19.55 10.76 12.39
CA ALA A 507 19.67 12.15 11.95
C ALA A 507 19.08 12.34 10.55
N PRO A 508 17.76 12.57 10.40
CA PRO A 508 17.15 12.86 9.13
C PRO A 508 17.32 14.33 8.75
N PHE A 509 17.80 14.58 7.53
CA PHE A 509 17.86 15.89 6.88
C PHE A 509 16.86 15.89 5.75
N PHE A 510 15.71 16.50 6.00
CA PHE A 510 14.59 16.52 5.08
C PHE A 510 14.42 17.91 4.46
N LYS A 511 14.26 17.94 3.13
CA LYS A 511 13.97 19.15 2.37
C LYS A 511 12.76 18.92 1.46
N ARG A 512 11.86 19.88 1.43
CA ARG A 512 10.76 19.93 0.46
C ARG A 512 10.81 21.22 -0.33
N ASN A 513 10.87 21.10 -1.65
CA ASN A 513 10.69 22.22 -2.57
C ASN A 513 9.31 22.09 -3.19
N LEU A 514 8.47 23.11 -3.03
CA LEU A 514 7.12 23.14 -3.57
C LEU A 514 6.99 24.33 -4.52
N THR A 515 6.56 24.07 -5.75
CA THR A 515 6.13 25.07 -6.72
C THR A 515 4.62 24.91 -6.92
N ASN A 516 3.87 25.98 -6.70
CA ASN A 516 2.46 26.07 -7.02
C ASN A 516 2.30 26.85 -8.32
N ASN A 517 1.70 26.23 -9.33
CA ASN A 517 1.50 26.83 -10.66
C ASN A 517 0.10 27.44 -10.81
N CYS A 518 -0.83 27.13 -9.88
CA CYS A 518 -2.12 27.83 -9.83
C CYS A 518 -1.95 29.19 -9.16
N LEU A 519 -2.49 30.21 -9.77
CA LEU A 519 -2.57 31.56 -9.23
C LEU A 519 -3.73 31.72 -8.27
#